data_c3368c1e9a5908141dd5497ef8615e93
#
_entry.id   c3368c1e9a5908141dd5497ef8615e93
#
_cell.length_a   1.000
_cell.length_b   1.000
_cell.length_c   1.000
_cell.angle_alpha   90.00
_cell.angle_beta   90.00
_cell.angle_gamma   90.00
#
_symmetry.space_group_name_H-M   'P 1'
#
loop_
_entity.id
_entity.type
_entity.pdbx_description
1 polymer ?
#
loop_
_entity_poly.entity_id
_entity_poly.type
_entity_poly.pdbx_seq_one_letter_code
_entity_poly.pdbx_strand_id
1 'polypeptide(L)'
;MMAAYAAAESGHAVTLLEQNEKLGKKLFITGKGRCNLTNASDMEQLFANVVSNRKFLYSAFYSYDNEQVISFFESHGMPTKTERGNRVFPVSDHSSDVIAALSTALRGQHVEVLLHTKVKRLLLEKRDEE
;
A
#
# COMPACT_ATOMS: atom_id res chain seq x y z
N MET A 1 -5.64 -0.79 -0.60
CA MET A 1 -5.54 -0.75 0.87
C MET A 1 -4.81 0.51 1.34
N MET A 2 -3.55 0.79 0.98
CA MET A 2 -2.85 2.02 1.43
C MET A 2 -3.59 3.32 1.10
N ALA A 3 -4.11 3.48 -0.12
CA ALA A 3 -4.88 4.69 -0.47
C ALA A 3 -6.15 4.86 0.40
N ALA A 4 -6.83 3.76 0.73
CA ALA A 4 -7.98 3.79 1.62
C ALA A 4 -7.58 4.20 3.06
N TYR A 5 -6.46 3.67 3.54
CA TYR A 5 -5.89 4.07 4.83
C TYR A 5 -5.58 5.57 4.85
N ALA A 6 -4.81 6.07 3.87
CA ALA A 6 -4.39 7.47 3.82
C ALA A 6 -5.58 8.45 3.72
N ALA A 7 -6.61 8.09 2.96
CA ALA A 7 -7.82 8.89 2.87
C ALA A 7 -8.58 8.93 4.21
N ALA A 8 -8.71 7.79 4.89
CA ALA A 8 -9.37 7.73 6.19
C ALA A 8 -8.56 8.46 7.28
N GLU A 9 -7.24 8.31 7.29
CA GLU A 9 -6.33 9.06 8.18
C GLU A 9 -6.45 10.58 7.99
N SER A 10 -6.77 11.01 6.75
CA SER A 10 -7.05 12.42 6.43
C SER A 10 -8.48 12.86 6.79
N GLY A 11 -9.26 12.04 7.52
CA GLY A 11 -10.58 12.38 8.03
C GLY A 11 -11.75 12.10 7.07
N HIS A 12 -11.52 11.36 5.98
CA HIS A 12 -12.59 10.99 5.07
C HIS A 12 -13.29 9.69 5.49
N ALA A 13 -14.61 9.63 5.29
CA ALA A 13 -15.33 8.36 5.33
C ALA A 13 -14.98 7.54 4.09
N VAL A 14 -14.47 6.32 4.29
CA VAL A 14 -13.91 5.50 3.21
C VAL A 14 -14.59 4.13 3.16
N THR A 15 -15.07 3.77 1.97
CA THR A 15 -15.52 2.40 1.66
C THR A 15 -14.57 1.80 0.62
N LEU A 16 -13.95 0.66 0.96
CA LEU A 16 -13.06 -0.10 0.09
C LEU A 16 -13.81 -1.26 -0.54
N LEU A 17 -13.89 -1.26 -1.87
CA LEU A 17 -14.55 -2.30 -2.65
C LEU A 17 -13.54 -3.34 -3.14
N GLU A 18 -13.74 -4.60 -2.79
CA GLU A 18 -12.92 -5.73 -3.23
C GLU A 18 -13.79 -6.77 -3.94
N GLN A 19 -13.42 -7.14 -5.16
CA GLN A 19 -14.19 -8.12 -5.93
C GLN A 19 -14.04 -9.56 -5.43
N ASN A 20 -12.97 -9.86 -4.72
CA ASN A 20 -12.66 -11.20 -4.23
C ASN A 20 -13.24 -11.44 -2.83
N GLU A 21 -13.10 -12.67 -2.36
CA GLU A 21 -13.54 -13.12 -1.03
C GLU A 21 -12.63 -12.63 0.11
N LYS A 22 -11.47 -12.04 -0.22
CA LYS A 22 -10.51 -11.53 0.76
C LYS A 22 -9.64 -10.44 0.16
N LEU A 23 -9.13 -9.57 1.03
CA LEU A 23 -8.16 -8.53 0.65
C LEU A 23 -6.80 -9.14 0.30
N GLY A 24 -6.05 -8.44 -0.54
CA GLY A 24 -4.62 -8.68 -0.73
C GLY A 24 -4.24 -9.92 -1.53
N LYS A 25 -5.13 -10.53 -2.30
CA LYS A 25 -4.82 -11.74 -3.10
C LYS A 25 -3.58 -11.59 -3.98
N LYS A 26 -3.40 -10.42 -4.61
CA LYS A 26 -2.22 -10.17 -5.42
C LYS A 26 -0.96 -9.99 -4.56
N LEU A 27 -1.04 -9.32 -3.42
CA LEU A 27 0.07 -9.21 -2.46
C LEU A 27 0.53 -10.59 -1.99
N PHE A 28 -0.42 -11.48 -1.72
CA PHE A 28 -0.15 -12.83 -1.21
C PHE A 28 0.83 -13.63 -2.06
N ILE A 29 0.81 -13.45 -3.39
CA ILE A 29 1.66 -14.19 -4.33
C ILE A 29 2.96 -13.45 -4.69
N THR A 30 3.13 -12.20 -4.26
CA THR A 30 4.34 -11.41 -4.57
C THR A 30 5.57 -11.91 -3.83
N GLY A 31 6.76 -11.67 -4.40
CA GLY A 31 8.03 -12.06 -3.78
C GLY A 31 8.10 -13.55 -3.42
N LYS A 32 7.47 -14.44 -4.20
CA LYS A 32 7.35 -15.86 -3.92
C LYS A 32 6.69 -16.16 -2.57
N GLY A 33 5.67 -15.39 -2.23
CA GLY A 33 4.94 -15.51 -0.95
C GLY A 33 5.54 -14.75 0.22
N ARG A 34 6.68 -14.06 0.02
CA ARG A 34 7.36 -13.28 1.08
C ARG A 34 6.97 -11.81 1.10
N CYS A 35 6.54 -11.24 -0.02
CA CYS A 35 6.25 -9.83 -0.26
C CYS A 35 7.47 -8.89 -0.02
N ASN A 36 8.21 -8.57 -1.07
CA ASN A 36 9.18 -7.48 -1.01
C ASN A 36 8.42 -6.14 -0.88
N LEU A 37 8.50 -5.50 0.29
CA LEU A 37 7.73 -4.29 0.61
C LEU A 37 8.27 -3.06 -0.10
N THR A 38 9.56 -2.84 0.07
CA THR A 38 10.27 -1.65 -0.41
C THR A 38 11.76 -1.95 -0.51
N ASN A 39 12.54 -0.92 -0.76
CA ASN A 39 14.00 -0.97 -0.76
C ASN A 39 14.54 0.10 0.21
N ALA A 40 15.46 -0.28 1.09
CA ALA A 40 16.07 0.59 2.10
C ALA A 40 17.26 1.42 1.58
N SER A 41 17.38 1.61 0.26
CA SER A 41 18.36 2.52 -0.32
C SER A 41 17.98 3.97 -0.06
N ASP A 42 18.95 4.85 -0.14
CA ASP A 42 18.72 6.29 -0.13
C ASP A 42 17.89 6.75 -1.34
N MET A 43 17.36 7.96 -1.26
CA MET A 43 16.47 8.52 -2.28
C MET A 43 17.14 8.63 -3.65
N GLU A 44 18.45 8.95 -3.69
CA GLU A 44 19.19 9.07 -4.94
C GLU A 44 19.26 7.72 -5.66
N GLN A 45 19.58 6.66 -4.93
CA GLN A 45 19.64 5.30 -5.46
C GLN A 45 18.25 4.80 -5.88
N LEU A 46 17.20 5.12 -5.11
CA LEU A 46 15.83 4.79 -5.47
C LEU A 46 15.47 5.41 -6.83
N PHE A 47 15.70 6.71 -7.00
CA PHE A 47 15.43 7.38 -8.26
C PHE A 47 16.32 6.91 -9.41
N ALA A 48 17.59 6.55 -9.14
CA ALA A 48 18.48 6.01 -10.15
C ALA A 48 17.97 4.71 -10.78
N ASN A 49 17.20 3.93 -10.01
CA ASN A 49 16.60 2.67 -10.46
C ASN A 49 15.20 2.82 -11.10
N VAL A 50 14.64 4.02 -11.17
CA VAL A 50 13.40 4.26 -11.92
C VAL A 50 13.70 4.25 -13.42
N VAL A 51 13.17 3.27 -14.13
CA VAL A 51 13.48 2.98 -15.54
C VAL A 51 13.07 4.12 -16.47
N SER A 52 11.92 4.75 -16.23
CA SER A 52 11.40 5.82 -17.08
C SER A 52 10.56 6.81 -16.28
N ASN A 53 10.41 8.01 -16.82
CA ASN A 53 9.58 9.08 -16.28
C ASN A 53 9.81 9.38 -14.78
N ARG A 54 11.07 9.38 -14.36
CA ARG A 54 11.51 9.57 -12.97
C ARG A 54 10.88 10.79 -12.29
N LYS A 55 10.77 11.92 -13.02
CA LYS A 55 10.20 13.17 -12.49
C LYS A 55 8.75 13.03 -12.01
N PHE A 56 7.98 12.13 -12.62
CA PHE A 56 6.60 11.87 -12.23
C PHE A 56 6.47 11.35 -10.78
N LEU A 57 7.49 10.66 -10.29
CA LEU A 57 7.48 10.06 -8.96
C LEU A 57 8.05 10.97 -7.87
N TYR A 58 8.62 12.13 -8.20
CA TYR A 58 9.26 13.00 -7.20
C TYR A 58 8.29 13.37 -6.07
N SER A 59 7.12 13.91 -6.40
CA SER A 59 6.15 14.32 -5.39
C SER A 59 5.75 13.15 -4.50
N ALA A 60 5.46 11.98 -5.08
CA ALA A 60 5.03 10.81 -4.32
C ALA A 60 6.14 10.31 -3.37
N PHE A 61 7.38 10.18 -3.83
CA PHE A 61 8.49 9.66 -3.03
C PHE A 61 8.96 10.64 -1.95
N TYR A 62 8.90 11.95 -2.20
CA TYR A 62 9.20 12.94 -1.17
C TYR A 62 8.06 13.16 -0.18
N SER A 63 6.82 12.84 -0.54
CA SER A 63 5.68 12.91 0.39
C SER A 63 5.55 11.66 1.26
N TYR A 64 5.93 10.50 0.73
CA TYR A 64 5.85 9.22 1.44
C TYR A 64 6.98 8.30 0.95
N ASP A 65 8.09 8.32 1.67
CA ASP A 65 9.32 7.63 1.30
C ASP A 65 9.36 6.16 1.75
N ASN A 66 10.44 5.48 1.43
CA ASN A 66 10.66 4.08 1.78
C ASN A 66 10.82 3.85 3.29
N GLU A 67 11.37 4.80 4.04
CA GLU A 67 11.50 4.71 5.50
C GLU A 67 10.13 4.85 6.16
N GLN A 68 9.28 5.73 5.65
CA GLN A 68 7.88 5.85 6.10
C GLN A 68 7.07 4.58 5.80
N VAL A 69 7.33 3.91 4.67
CA VAL A 69 6.74 2.59 4.38
C VAL A 69 7.16 1.56 5.43
N ILE A 70 8.45 1.48 5.77
CA ILE A 70 8.96 0.57 6.80
C ILE A 70 8.29 0.87 8.15
N SER A 71 8.35 2.13 8.57
CA SER A 71 7.77 2.59 9.83
C SER A 71 6.27 2.31 9.93
N PHE A 72 5.53 2.46 8.83
CA PHE A 72 4.11 2.11 8.78
C PHE A 72 3.88 0.64 9.14
N PHE A 73 4.60 -0.28 8.53
CA PHE A 73 4.40 -1.70 8.79
C PHE A 73 4.83 -2.09 10.20
N GLU A 74 5.93 -1.55 10.69
CA GLU A 74 6.44 -1.82 12.04
C GLU A 74 5.50 -1.28 13.12
N SER A 75 4.94 -0.08 12.94
CA SER A 75 3.96 0.49 13.86
C SER A 75 2.63 -0.29 13.89
N HIS A 76 2.33 -1.05 12.83
CA HIS A 76 1.18 -1.94 12.77
C HIS A 76 1.49 -3.40 13.13
N GLY A 77 2.58 -3.62 13.87
CA GLY A 77 2.91 -4.91 14.46
C GLY A 77 3.58 -5.92 13.52
N MET A 78 4.11 -5.46 12.38
CA MET A 78 4.83 -6.30 11.45
C MET A 78 6.30 -5.87 11.35
N PRO A 79 7.21 -6.49 12.12
CA PRO A 79 8.64 -6.18 12.05
C PRO A 79 9.22 -6.54 10.69
N THR A 80 10.15 -5.70 10.23
CA THR A 80 10.80 -5.84 8.93
C THR A 80 12.26 -6.25 9.06
N LYS A 81 12.83 -6.77 7.98
CA LYS A 81 14.26 -7.04 7.82
C LYS A 81 14.74 -6.58 6.45
N THR A 82 15.98 -6.09 6.40
CA THR A 82 16.65 -5.74 5.15
C THR A 82 17.60 -6.86 4.74
N GLU A 83 17.49 -7.29 3.49
CA GLU A 83 18.33 -8.32 2.89
C GLU A 83 19.26 -7.74 1.81
N ARG A 84 20.08 -8.59 1.21
CA ARG A 84 21.01 -8.22 0.13
C ARG A 84 20.29 -7.38 -0.94
N GLY A 85 20.92 -6.29 -1.35
CA GLY A 85 20.39 -5.33 -2.32
C GLY A 85 19.34 -4.41 -1.71
N ASN A 86 19.41 -4.20 -0.40
CA ASN A 86 18.53 -3.32 0.39
C ASN A 86 17.03 -3.68 0.28
N ARG A 87 16.71 -4.91 -0.09
CA ARG A 87 15.32 -5.37 -0.19
C ARG A 87 14.73 -5.57 1.19
N VAL A 88 13.53 -5.03 1.42
CA VAL A 88 12.85 -5.09 2.71
C VAL A 88 11.72 -6.10 2.67
N PHE A 89 11.74 -7.02 3.63
CA PHE A 89 10.75 -8.09 3.79
C PHE A 89 10.21 -8.12 5.23
N PRO A 90 9.03 -8.72 5.47
CA PRO A 90 8.65 -9.08 6.83
C PRO A 90 9.65 -10.08 7.44
N VAL A 91 9.93 -9.96 8.74
CA VAL A 91 10.83 -10.89 9.44
C VAL A 91 10.35 -12.34 9.34
N SER A 92 9.04 -12.55 9.33
CA SER A 92 8.40 -13.86 9.19
C SER A 92 8.58 -14.52 7.82
N ASP A 93 8.96 -13.76 6.79
CA ASP A 93 8.94 -14.19 5.39
C ASP A 93 7.55 -14.58 4.85
N HIS A 94 6.48 -14.07 5.45
CA HIS A 94 5.11 -14.38 5.04
C HIS A 94 4.37 -13.12 4.55
N SER A 95 3.93 -13.14 3.31
CA SER A 95 3.10 -12.07 2.73
C SER A 95 1.74 -11.91 3.44
N SER A 96 1.27 -12.94 4.13
CA SER A 96 0.07 -12.87 4.99
C SER A 96 0.18 -11.81 6.07
N ASP A 97 1.38 -11.60 6.63
CA ASP A 97 1.60 -10.64 7.71
C ASP A 97 1.53 -9.21 7.19
N VAL A 98 1.97 -8.98 5.94
CA VAL A 98 1.79 -7.70 5.24
C VAL A 98 0.29 -7.39 5.08
N ILE A 99 -0.50 -8.38 4.68
CA ILE A 99 -1.95 -8.23 4.52
C ILE A 99 -2.62 -8.01 5.88
N ALA A 100 -2.18 -8.70 6.92
CA ALA A 100 -2.69 -8.56 8.28
C ALA A 100 -2.41 -7.14 8.84
N ALA A 101 -1.20 -6.61 8.66
CA ALA A 101 -0.84 -5.25 9.07
C ALA A 101 -1.70 -4.20 8.36
N LEU A 102 -1.85 -4.29 7.03
CA LEU A 102 -2.72 -3.41 6.25
C LEU A 102 -4.19 -3.52 6.69
N SER A 103 -4.68 -4.72 6.97
CA SER A 103 -6.06 -4.93 7.43
C SER A 103 -6.29 -4.36 8.84
N THR A 104 -5.27 -4.42 9.69
CA THR A 104 -5.30 -3.81 11.03
C THR A 104 -5.33 -2.29 10.93
N ALA A 105 -4.50 -1.70 10.05
CA ALA A 105 -4.50 -0.28 9.78
C ALA A 105 -5.87 0.23 9.29
N LEU A 106 -6.48 -0.47 8.33
CA LEU A 106 -7.82 -0.12 7.82
C LEU A 106 -8.89 -0.18 8.91
N ARG A 107 -8.86 -1.20 9.78
CA ARG A 107 -9.81 -1.30 10.91
C ARG A 107 -9.61 -0.18 11.92
N GLY A 108 -8.35 0.18 12.22
CA GLY A 108 -8.03 1.30 13.11
C GLY A 108 -8.57 2.64 12.62
N GLN A 109 -8.68 2.81 11.31
CA GLN A 109 -9.24 4.00 10.67
C GLN A 109 -10.73 3.84 10.32
N HIS A 110 -11.40 2.80 10.82
CA HIS A 110 -12.83 2.55 10.58
C HIS A 110 -13.23 2.49 9.09
N VAL A 111 -12.30 2.05 8.22
CA VAL A 111 -12.60 1.85 6.79
C VAL A 111 -13.59 0.72 6.62
N GLU A 112 -14.71 1.00 5.95
CA GLU A 112 -15.66 -0.03 5.55
C GLU A 112 -15.08 -0.87 4.42
N VAL A 113 -15.11 -2.20 4.54
CA VAL A 113 -14.64 -3.12 3.50
C VAL A 113 -15.76 -3.98 2.98
N LEU A 114 -16.09 -3.84 1.70
CA LEU A 114 -17.09 -4.64 1.02
C LEU A 114 -16.41 -5.65 0.09
N LEU A 115 -16.39 -6.91 0.52
CA LEU A 115 -15.90 -8.04 -0.27
C LEU A 115 -16.94 -8.48 -1.32
N HIS A 116 -16.52 -9.31 -2.27
CA HIS A 116 -17.37 -9.80 -3.37
C HIS A 116 -18.05 -8.68 -4.17
N THR A 117 -17.47 -7.47 -4.13
CA THR A 117 -18.05 -6.26 -4.73
C THR A 117 -17.20 -5.80 -5.91
N LYS A 118 -17.64 -6.13 -7.11
CA LYS A 118 -16.94 -5.78 -8.35
C LYS A 118 -17.49 -4.48 -8.93
N VAL A 119 -16.64 -3.46 -9.04
CA VAL A 119 -16.94 -2.23 -9.78
C VAL A 119 -17.02 -2.56 -11.27
N LYS A 120 -18.16 -2.27 -11.91
CA LYS A 120 -18.36 -2.50 -13.35
C LYS A 120 -18.04 -1.27 -14.19
N ARG A 121 -18.46 -0.10 -13.73
CA ARG A 121 -18.24 1.19 -14.46
C ARG A 121 -18.37 2.35 -13.50
N LEU A 122 -17.74 3.47 -13.86
CA LEU A 122 -17.96 4.77 -13.26
C LEU A 122 -18.98 5.52 -14.10
N LEU A 123 -19.96 6.13 -13.45
CA LEU A 123 -20.92 7.01 -14.08
C LEU A 123 -20.52 8.45 -13.76
N LEU A 124 -20.33 9.26 -14.78
CA LEU A 124 -20.06 10.69 -14.63
C LEU A 124 -21.36 11.46 -14.89
N GLU A 125 -21.82 12.18 -13.88
CA GLU A 125 -22.89 13.16 -14.05
C GLU A 125 -22.27 14.50 -14.45
N LYS A 126 -22.77 15.10 -15.55
CA LYS A 126 -22.46 16.49 -15.84
C LYS A 126 -23.22 17.33 -14.81
N ARG A 127 -22.52 18.08 -13.97
CA ARG A 127 -23.15 19.21 -13.29
C ARG A 127 -23.35 20.29 -14.34
N ASP A 128 -24.60 20.60 -14.60
CA ASP A 128 -24.89 21.84 -15.34
C ASP A 128 -24.39 22.98 -14.44
N GLU A 129 -23.40 23.73 -14.94
CA GLU A 129 -22.97 24.98 -14.30
C GLU A 129 -24.12 25.98 -14.41
N GLU A 130 -24.72 26.33 -13.25
CA GLU A 130 -25.61 27.50 -13.13
C GLU A 130 -24.79 28.79 -13.15
#